data_052f8049bf5f21c41afe7f3d8e11b102
#
_entry.id   052f8049bf5f21c41afe7f3d8e11b102
#
_cell.length_a   1.000
_cell.length_b   1.000
_cell.length_c   1.000
_cell.angle_alpha   90.00
_cell.angle_beta   90.00
_cell.angle_gamma   90.00
#
_symmetry.space_group_name_H-M   'P 1'
#
loop_
_entity.id
_entity.type
_entity.pdbx_description
1 polymer ?
#
loop_
_entity_poly.entity_id
_entity_poly.type
_entity_poly.pdbx_seq_one_letter_code
_entity_poly.pdbx_strand_id
1 'polypeptide(L)'
;MNKINFLEFIELCFQTVMPGCEYNNYQYIKVIADRLEAASASEVRRIIFNMPPRSMKSMCVSVAWPAWILGNQPTARIIVASYSQRLSEKHSLDTRCIMQSGWYRELFPEVELSKEQNTKYKFQTVQRGYRIATSVGGTLTGEGGDFIIVDDPLSSVQALSETLRKRATNWFDQTLVSRLNNRKKGVIVLVMHRLHLEDLTGHLLSKPKVIWHHICLPMISENKETIYSIKKPAHPVPVIQITTTRRLCNESWIPASCAAPAVILYSRVEGQLLYPFYGGKEEAEMIKAELGSYAFAAQYQQNPLPLSSGIIKLEWLKRYRNFPDDFSHVTQSWDTAVSTSNASNFSVCTTWAKVG
;
A
#
# COMPACT_ATOMS: atom_id res chain seq x y z
N MET A 1 -21.53 23.81 11.68
CA MET A 1 -20.96 23.30 10.42
C MET A 1 -21.00 21.79 10.40
N ASN A 2 -21.59 21.16 9.38
CA ASN A 2 -21.57 19.71 9.24
C ASN A 2 -20.11 19.28 9.05
N LYS A 3 -19.59 18.43 9.96
CA LYS A 3 -18.27 17.82 9.81
C LYS A 3 -18.34 16.92 8.57
N ILE A 4 -17.60 17.25 7.51
CA ILE A 4 -17.43 16.35 6.37
C ILE A 4 -16.63 15.11 6.81
N ASN A 5 -16.86 13.97 6.16
CA ASN A 5 -16.06 12.76 6.37
C ASN A 5 -14.76 12.84 5.54
N PHE A 6 -13.81 11.94 5.83
CA PHE A 6 -12.52 11.98 5.13
C PHE A 6 -12.63 11.65 3.63
N LEU A 7 -13.64 10.89 3.22
CA LEU A 7 -13.86 10.59 1.80
C LEU A 7 -14.26 11.86 1.02
N GLU A 8 -15.20 12.65 1.56
CA GLU A 8 -15.58 13.97 1.02
C GLU A 8 -14.39 14.94 1.02
N PHE A 9 -13.57 14.90 2.06
CA PHE A 9 -12.36 15.70 2.16
C PHE A 9 -11.35 15.35 1.05
N ILE A 10 -11.16 14.06 0.71
CA ILE A 10 -10.29 13.62 -0.40
C ILE A 10 -10.75 14.24 -1.72
N GLU A 11 -12.05 14.30 -2.00
CA GLU A 11 -12.59 14.91 -3.21
C GLU A 11 -12.24 16.39 -3.30
N LEU A 12 -12.46 17.17 -2.24
CA LEU A 12 -12.08 18.58 -2.17
C LEU A 12 -10.58 18.80 -2.35
N CYS A 13 -9.76 17.92 -1.74
CA CYS A 13 -8.31 17.93 -1.93
C CYS A 13 -7.92 17.70 -3.38
N PHE A 14 -8.56 16.71 -4.05
CA PHE A 14 -8.29 16.41 -5.45
C PHE A 14 -8.60 17.61 -6.34
N GLN A 15 -9.77 18.22 -6.19
CA GLN A 15 -10.18 19.39 -6.95
C GLN A 15 -9.25 20.58 -6.75
N THR A 16 -8.68 20.72 -5.54
CA THR A 16 -7.72 21.79 -5.22
C THR A 16 -6.36 21.57 -5.86
N VAL A 17 -5.84 20.33 -5.86
CA VAL A 17 -4.49 20.00 -6.34
C VAL A 17 -4.48 19.73 -7.85
N MET A 18 -5.59 19.26 -8.40
CA MET A 18 -5.75 18.87 -9.80
C MET A 18 -6.91 19.63 -10.46
N PRO A 19 -6.87 20.98 -10.50
CA PRO A 19 -7.96 21.77 -11.08
C PRO A 19 -8.14 21.41 -12.56
N GLY A 20 -9.39 21.22 -12.97
CA GLY A 20 -9.76 20.85 -14.35
C GLY A 20 -9.67 19.35 -14.65
N CYS A 21 -9.27 18.52 -13.70
CA CYS A 21 -9.37 17.06 -13.82
C CYS A 21 -10.66 16.56 -13.19
N GLU A 22 -11.29 15.56 -13.82
CA GLU A 22 -12.49 14.92 -13.29
C GLU A 22 -12.11 14.01 -12.12
N TYR A 23 -12.83 14.16 -11.00
CA TYR A 23 -12.70 13.28 -9.85
C TYR A 23 -13.59 12.05 -10.03
N ASN A 24 -12.99 10.88 -10.05
CA ASN A 24 -13.70 9.62 -10.10
C ASN A 24 -13.74 8.99 -8.71
N ASN A 25 -14.94 8.93 -8.11
CA ASN A 25 -15.14 8.33 -6.79
C ASN A 25 -15.14 6.79 -6.88
N TYR A 26 -13.98 6.20 -7.08
CA TYR A 26 -13.82 4.75 -7.10
C TYR A 26 -14.06 4.13 -5.72
N GLN A 27 -14.73 2.98 -5.68
CA GLN A 27 -15.07 2.31 -4.41
C GLN A 27 -13.86 2.01 -3.52
N TYR A 28 -12.69 1.73 -4.10
CA TYR A 28 -11.48 1.46 -3.32
C TYR A 28 -10.98 2.70 -2.54
N ILE A 29 -11.34 3.92 -2.95
CA ILE A 29 -11.01 5.14 -2.18
C ILE A 29 -11.71 5.12 -0.83
N LYS A 30 -12.92 4.53 -0.74
CA LYS A 30 -13.63 4.32 0.53
C LYS A 30 -12.85 3.43 1.47
N VAL A 31 -12.16 2.41 0.94
CA VAL A 31 -11.29 1.53 1.75
C VAL A 31 -10.11 2.31 2.31
N ILE A 32 -9.45 3.11 1.47
CA ILE A 32 -8.34 3.95 1.90
C ILE A 32 -8.82 4.91 3.00
N ALA A 33 -9.95 5.59 2.77
CA ALA A 33 -10.51 6.54 3.74
C ALA A 33 -10.84 5.88 5.08
N ASP A 34 -11.54 4.74 5.08
CA ASP A 34 -11.89 3.99 6.30
C ASP A 34 -10.65 3.60 7.12
N ARG A 35 -9.61 3.08 6.44
CA ARG A 35 -8.37 2.68 7.13
C ARG A 35 -7.58 3.87 7.68
N LEU A 36 -7.54 4.99 6.97
CA LEU A 36 -6.83 6.19 7.40
C LEU A 36 -7.59 6.94 8.52
N GLU A 37 -8.91 6.93 8.52
CA GLU A 37 -9.70 7.45 9.65
C GLU A 37 -9.49 6.60 10.92
N ALA A 38 -9.51 5.27 10.81
CA ALA A 38 -9.19 4.37 11.92
C ALA A 38 -7.74 4.57 12.41
N ALA A 39 -6.81 4.85 11.49
CA ALA A 39 -5.43 5.18 11.84
C ALA A 39 -5.33 6.53 12.57
N SER A 40 -6.09 7.54 12.16
CA SER A 40 -6.14 8.84 12.84
C SER A 40 -6.63 8.70 14.30
N ALA A 41 -7.53 7.75 14.55
CA ALA A 41 -8.00 7.39 15.90
C ALA A 41 -7.04 6.42 16.65
N SER A 42 -5.91 6.03 16.04
CA SER A 42 -4.96 5.02 16.56
C SER A 42 -5.55 3.61 16.77
N GLU A 43 -6.69 3.32 16.17
CA GLU A 43 -7.33 1.99 16.18
C GLU A 43 -6.53 0.99 15.34
N VAL A 44 -5.97 1.47 14.22
CA VAL A 44 -5.06 0.72 13.34
C VAL A 44 -3.75 1.49 13.23
N ARG A 45 -2.65 0.85 13.57
CA ARG A 45 -1.36 1.54 13.69
C ARG A 45 -0.31 1.15 12.65
N ARG A 46 -0.53 0.08 11.92
CA ARG A 46 0.40 -0.46 10.91
C ARG A 46 -0.41 -0.83 9.69
N ILE A 47 -0.26 -0.07 8.61
CA ILE A 47 -1.04 -0.27 7.38
C ILE A 47 -0.09 -0.33 6.18
N ILE A 48 -0.34 -1.27 5.30
CA ILE A 48 0.29 -1.36 3.97
C ILE A 48 -0.79 -1.27 2.91
N PHE A 49 -0.64 -0.32 2.00
CA PHE A 49 -1.44 -0.25 0.78
C PHE A 49 -0.55 -0.61 -0.42
N ASN A 50 -0.85 -1.73 -1.08
CA ASN A 50 -0.25 -2.06 -2.36
C ASN A 50 -1.30 -1.88 -3.47
N MET A 51 -1.04 -0.94 -4.35
CA MET A 51 -1.97 -0.53 -5.41
C MET A 51 -1.20 -0.10 -6.66
N PRO A 52 -1.79 -0.23 -7.85
CA PRO A 52 -1.14 0.14 -9.10
C PRO A 52 -0.73 1.63 -9.15
N PRO A 53 0.18 1.99 -10.08
CA PRO A 53 0.40 3.39 -10.43
C PRO A 53 -0.90 4.09 -10.83
N ARG A 54 -0.97 5.41 -10.63
CA ARG A 54 -2.14 6.24 -11.00
C ARG A 54 -3.46 5.93 -10.26
N SER A 55 -3.43 5.14 -9.18
CA SER A 55 -4.60 4.82 -8.34
C SER A 55 -4.93 5.87 -7.27
N MET A 56 -4.47 7.09 -7.40
CA MET A 56 -4.63 8.17 -6.39
C MET A 56 -4.06 7.84 -4.98
N LYS A 57 -3.34 6.73 -4.82
CA LYS A 57 -2.84 6.28 -3.52
C LYS A 57 -2.04 7.36 -2.77
N SER A 58 -1.07 8.01 -3.45
CA SER A 58 -0.25 9.06 -2.86
C SER A 58 -1.06 10.32 -2.57
N MET A 59 -2.05 10.66 -3.41
CA MET A 59 -2.96 11.77 -3.18
C MET A 59 -3.75 11.57 -1.88
N CYS A 60 -4.31 10.40 -1.66
CA CYS A 60 -5.07 10.08 -0.45
C CYS A 60 -4.17 10.03 0.80
N VAL A 61 -3.03 9.28 0.72
CA VAL A 61 -2.21 8.93 1.89
C VAL A 61 -1.18 10.00 2.24
N SER A 62 -0.51 10.58 1.23
CA SER A 62 0.66 11.46 1.44
C SER A 62 0.34 12.95 1.30
N VAL A 63 -0.83 13.29 0.75
CA VAL A 63 -1.26 14.66 0.54
C VAL A 63 -2.51 15.00 1.36
N ALA A 64 -3.65 14.33 1.12
CA ALA A 64 -4.91 14.64 1.79
C ALA A 64 -4.88 14.26 3.28
N TRP A 65 -4.39 13.06 3.61
CA TRP A 65 -4.40 12.60 5.00
C TRP A 65 -3.55 13.46 5.96
N PRO A 66 -2.32 13.92 5.61
CA PRO A 66 -1.61 14.90 6.45
C PRO A 66 -2.37 16.20 6.68
N ALA A 67 -3.05 16.74 5.66
CA ALA A 67 -3.90 17.92 5.83
C ALA A 67 -5.08 17.64 6.77
N TRP A 68 -5.73 16.48 6.63
CA TRP A 68 -6.80 16.04 7.53
C TRP A 68 -6.34 15.88 8.97
N ILE A 69 -5.18 15.24 9.18
CA ILE A 69 -4.62 15.07 10.53
C ILE A 69 -4.36 16.43 11.16
N LEU A 70 -3.67 17.34 10.46
CA LEU A 70 -3.34 18.67 11.01
C LEU A 70 -4.59 19.54 11.21
N GLY A 71 -5.63 19.35 10.41
CA GLY A 71 -6.92 20.00 10.62
C GLY A 71 -7.61 19.57 11.91
N ASN A 72 -7.61 18.27 12.20
CA ASN A 72 -8.27 17.73 13.40
C ASN A 72 -7.36 17.72 14.66
N GLN A 73 -6.03 17.65 14.45
CA GLN A 73 -5.01 17.58 15.50
C GLN A 73 -3.84 18.52 15.13
N PRO A 74 -3.99 19.84 15.31
CA PRO A 74 -3.00 20.82 14.85
C PRO A 74 -1.65 20.75 15.60
N THR A 75 -1.53 19.93 16.62
CA THR A 75 -0.28 19.61 17.32
C THR A 75 0.41 18.35 16.81
N ALA A 76 -0.20 17.61 15.89
CA ALA A 76 0.33 16.33 15.39
C ALA A 76 1.63 16.52 14.60
N ARG A 77 2.55 15.57 14.72
CA ARG A 77 3.84 15.56 14.06
C ARG A 77 3.86 14.47 13.00
N ILE A 78 4.07 14.87 11.74
CA ILE A 78 3.96 13.97 10.59
C ILE A 78 5.28 13.94 9.83
N ILE A 79 5.79 12.73 9.57
CA ILE A 79 6.95 12.48 8.71
C ILE A 79 6.45 11.76 7.46
N VAL A 80 6.75 12.30 6.27
CA VAL A 80 6.45 11.67 4.98
C VAL A 80 7.75 11.44 4.23
N ALA A 81 8.04 10.19 3.89
CA ALA A 81 9.23 9.78 3.18
C ALA A 81 8.87 9.15 1.83
N SER A 82 9.67 9.43 0.80
CA SER A 82 9.56 8.80 -0.52
C SER A 82 10.94 8.38 -1.04
N TYR A 83 11.02 7.66 -2.18
CA TYR A 83 12.31 7.28 -2.76
C TYR A 83 13.19 8.49 -3.12
N SER A 84 12.60 9.66 -3.35
CA SER A 84 13.33 10.90 -3.66
C SER A 84 12.81 12.08 -2.86
N GLN A 85 13.71 12.99 -2.51
CA GLN A 85 13.38 14.23 -1.81
C GLN A 85 12.41 15.09 -2.63
N ARG A 86 12.63 15.17 -3.96
CA ARG A 86 11.77 15.95 -4.87
C ARG A 86 10.31 15.48 -4.83
N LEU A 87 10.06 14.17 -4.81
CA LEU A 87 8.70 13.63 -4.74
C LEU A 87 8.03 13.96 -3.40
N SER A 88 8.75 13.78 -2.29
CA SER A 88 8.23 14.09 -0.97
C SER A 88 7.95 15.59 -0.78
N GLU A 89 8.80 16.46 -1.35
CA GLU A 89 8.58 17.90 -1.37
C GLU A 89 7.37 18.30 -2.23
N LYS A 90 7.15 17.64 -3.38
CA LYS A 90 5.94 17.83 -4.19
C LYS A 90 4.70 17.55 -3.36
N HIS A 91 4.62 16.40 -2.69
CA HIS A 91 3.50 16.07 -1.81
C HIS A 91 3.34 17.08 -0.67
N SER A 92 4.44 17.63 -0.15
CA SER A 92 4.41 18.67 0.87
C SER A 92 3.78 19.95 0.37
N LEU A 93 4.16 20.38 -0.84
CA LEU A 93 3.58 21.57 -1.48
C LEU A 93 2.08 21.38 -1.75
N ASP A 94 1.69 20.22 -2.24
CA ASP A 94 0.28 19.89 -2.49
C ASP A 94 -0.54 19.93 -1.17
N THR A 95 -0.02 19.31 -0.08
CA THR A 95 -0.65 19.37 1.25
C THR A 95 -0.80 20.82 1.73
N ARG A 96 0.24 21.62 1.58
CA ARG A 96 0.23 23.03 1.98
C ARG A 96 -0.74 23.86 1.15
N CYS A 97 -0.86 23.60 -0.15
CA CYS A 97 -1.84 24.22 -1.03
C CYS A 97 -3.27 23.98 -0.52
N ILE A 98 -3.58 22.74 -0.14
CA ILE A 98 -4.86 22.37 0.47
C ILE A 98 -5.09 23.19 1.76
N MET A 99 -4.14 23.20 2.67
CA MET A 99 -4.27 23.89 3.96
C MET A 99 -4.40 25.43 3.81
N GLN A 100 -3.97 25.99 2.69
CA GLN A 100 -4.10 27.41 2.38
C GLN A 100 -5.37 27.76 1.60
N SER A 101 -6.16 26.79 1.14
CA SER A 101 -7.41 27.00 0.43
C SER A 101 -8.49 27.64 1.33
N GLY A 102 -9.42 28.37 0.72
CA GLY A 102 -10.52 29.03 1.45
C GLY A 102 -11.39 28.02 2.19
N TRP A 103 -11.81 26.95 1.50
CA TRP A 103 -12.66 25.92 2.08
C TRP A 103 -11.99 25.16 3.25
N TYR A 104 -10.66 24.96 3.21
CA TYR A 104 -9.95 24.33 4.33
C TYR A 104 -9.94 25.22 5.58
N ARG A 105 -9.71 26.52 5.41
CA ARG A 105 -9.76 27.49 6.52
C ARG A 105 -11.16 27.66 7.11
N GLU A 106 -12.20 27.53 6.28
CA GLU A 106 -13.58 27.50 6.78
C GLU A 106 -13.88 26.23 7.56
N LEU A 107 -13.34 25.08 7.12
CA LEU A 107 -13.52 23.80 7.78
C LEU A 107 -12.72 23.68 9.10
N PHE A 108 -11.52 24.24 9.14
CA PHE A 108 -10.59 24.23 10.28
C PHE A 108 -10.12 25.65 10.65
N PRO A 109 -11.00 26.52 11.14
CA PRO A 109 -10.68 27.93 11.40
C PRO A 109 -9.61 28.13 12.46
N GLU A 110 -9.40 27.17 13.33
CA GLU A 110 -8.39 27.18 14.41
C GLU A 110 -6.97 26.83 13.91
N VAL A 111 -6.85 26.38 12.65
CA VAL A 111 -5.56 25.88 12.10
C VAL A 111 -4.92 26.94 11.22
N GLU A 112 -3.80 27.46 11.67
CA GLU A 112 -2.99 28.43 10.90
C GLU A 112 -1.56 27.91 10.73
N LEU A 113 -0.98 28.14 9.53
CA LEU A 113 0.42 27.83 9.26
C LEU A 113 1.33 28.89 9.86
N SER A 114 2.37 28.47 10.57
CA SER A 114 3.40 29.35 11.11
C SER A 114 4.12 30.11 9.99
N LYS A 115 4.35 31.40 10.16
CA LYS A 115 5.14 32.21 9.23
C LYS A 115 6.64 31.91 9.34
N GLU A 116 7.12 31.49 10.51
CA GLU A 116 8.53 31.22 10.79
C GLU A 116 9.03 29.93 10.15
N GLN A 117 8.21 28.86 10.17
CA GLN A 117 8.55 27.55 9.62
C GLN A 117 7.52 27.13 8.57
N ASN A 118 7.71 27.58 7.34
CA ASN A 118 6.79 27.32 6.23
C ASN A 118 7.54 27.08 4.91
N THR A 119 8.36 26.01 4.89
CA THR A 119 9.12 25.61 3.71
C THR A 119 8.52 24.35 3.04
N LYS A 120 8.96 24.04 1.84
CA LYS A 120 8.58 22.79 1.15
C LYS A 120 9.10 21.53 1.87
N TYR A 121 10.20 21.65 2.61
CA TYR A 121 10.78 20.57 3.40
C TYR A 121 10.01 20.34 4.71
N LYS A 122 9.73 21.42 5.44
CA LYS A 122 8.99 21.38 6.71
C LYS A 122 8.09 22.60 6.81
N PHE A 123 6.84 22.36 7.11
CA PHE A 123 5.92 23.42 7.53
C PHE A 123 5.26 23.05 8.86
N GLN A 124 4.88 24.07 9.60
CA GLN A 124 4.41 23.94 10.96
C GLN A 124 3.12 24.75 11.15
N THR A 125 2.22 24.25 11.99
CA THR A 125 1.08 25.04 12.50
C THR A 125 1.52 25.96 13.64
N VAL A 126 0.75 26.97 13.94
CA VAL A 126 0.99 27.83 15.12
C VAL A 126 0.91 27.02 16.44
N GLN A 127 0.18 25.91 16.47
CA GLN A 127 0.08 24.97 17.58
C GLN A 127 1.25 23.96 17.65
N ARG A 128 2.32 24.18 16.85
CA ARG A 128 3.55 23.38 16.83
C ARG A 128 3.45 21.96 16.25
N GLY A 129 2.32 21.58 15.66
CA GLY A 129 2.28 20.40 14.79
C GLY A 129 3.02 20.68 13.47
N TYR A 130 3.49 19.63 12.78
CA TYR A 130 4.26 19.82 11.56
C TYR A 130 4.16 18.63 10.59
N ARG A 131 4.51 18.92 9.35
CA ARG A 131 4.80 17.92 8.32
C ARG A 131 6.22 18.10 7.82
N ILE A 132 6.99 17.00 7.84
CA ILE A 132 8.34 16.93 7.26
C ILE A 132 8.31 16.08 6.01
N ALA A 133 8.96 16.57 4.93
CA ALA A 133 9.22 15.83 3.71
C ALA A 133 10.66 15.31 3.71
N THR A 134 10.86 14.01 3.61
CA THR A 134 12.18 13.38 3.57
C THR A 134 12.28 12.32 2.48
N SER A 135 13.46 11.80 2.24
CA SER A 135 13.68 10.67 1.35
C SER A 135 14.22 9.46 2.10
N VAL A 136 14.10 8.29 1.48
CA VAL A 136 14.78 7.08 1.96
C VAL A 136 16.29 7.34 2.07
N GLY A 137 16.85 7.11 3.26
CA GLY A 137 18.23 7.43 3.59
C GLY A 137 18.46 8.90 4.00
N GLY A 138 17.41 9.73 4.01
CA GLY A 138 17.48 11.09 4.53
C GLY A 138 17.70 11.14 6.05
N THR A 139 18.32 12.24 6.50
CA THR A 139 18.54 12.48 7.93
C THR A 139 17.26 12.94 8.63
N LEU A 140 16.93 12.26 9.72
CA LEU A 140 15.80 12.58 10.60
C LEU A 140 16.27 12.81 12.06
N THR A 141 17.54 13.17 12.24
CA THR A 141 18.11 13.39 13.57
C THR A 141 17.40 14.56 14.26
N GLY A 142 16.96 14.35 15.51
CA GLY A 142 16.23 15.35 16.28
C GLY A 142 14.74 15.51 15.93
N GLU A 143 14.26 14.88 14.86
CA GLU A 143 12.84 14.93 14.48
C GLU A 143 12.10 13.65 14.90
N GLY A 144 10.86 13.79 15.33
CA GLY A 144 9.98 12.68 15.69
C GLY A 144 8.62 12.81 15.02
N GLY A 145 7.84 11.73 14.97
CA GLY A 145 6.51 11.73 14.36
C GLY A 145 5.52 10.92 15.17
N ASP A 146 4.29 11.40 15.21
CA ASP A 146 3.13 10.64 15.71
C ASP A 146 2.58 9.78 14.56
N PHE A 147 2.71 10.30 13.35
CA PHE A 147 2.35 9.64 12.09
C PHE A 147 3.56 9.60 11.15
N ILE A 148 3.87 8.43 10.66
CA ILE A 148 4.94 8.21 9.69
C ILE A 148 4.33 7.61 8.42
N ILE A 149 4.56 8.24 7.29
CA ILE A 149 4.08 7.80 5.98
C ILE A 149 5.30 7.48 5.11
N VAL A 150 5.32 6.31 4.51
CA VAL A 150 6.32 5.92 3.52
C VAL A 150 5.62 5.70 2.19
N ASP A 151 5.91 6.54 1.23
CA ASP A 151 5.26 6.57 -0.08
C ASP A 151 6.26 6.26 -1.20
N ASP A 152 6.03 5.14 -1.87
CA ASP A 152 6.90 4.60 -2.92
C ASP A 152 8.40 4.70 -2.51
N PRO A 153 8.87 3.86 -1.55
CA PRO A 153 10.23 3.96 -0.99
C PRO A 153 11.36 3.63 -1.96
N LEU A 154 11.04 3.04 -3.12
CA LEU A 154 11.95 2.69 -4.20
C LEU A 154 11.34 3.11 -5.53
N SER A 155 12.16 3.60 -6.46
CA SER A 155 11.79 3.68 -7.87
C SER A 155 11.94 2.31 -8.55
N SER A 156 11.32 2.13 -9.72
CA SER A 156 11.41 0.88 -10.49
C SER A 156 12.87 0.48 -10.79
N VAL A 157 13.74 1.45 -11.10
CA VAL A 157 15.16 1.20 -11.34
C VAL A 157 15.89 0.80 -10.05
N GLN A 158 15.60 1.47 -8.94
CA GLN A 158 16.22 1.16 -7.65
C GLN A 158 15.82 -0.23 -7.14
N ALA A 159 14.61 -0.66 -7.43
CA ALA A 159 14.11 -1.96 -7.00
C ALA A 159 14.85 -3.16 -7.62
N LEU A 160 15.51 -2.99 -8.77
CA LEU A 160 16.34 -4.01 -9.40
C LEU A 160 17.68 -4.21 -8.67
N SER A 161 18.15 -3.20 -7.93
CA SER A 161 19.40 -3.26 -7.17
C SER A 161 19.19 -3.84 -5.76
N GLU A 162 19.80 -4.98 -5.47
CA GLU A 162 19.77 -5.58 -4.12
C GLU A 162 20.30 -4.61 -3.06
N THR A 163 21.38 -3.90 -3.35
CA THR A 163 21.98 -2.91 -2.43
C THR A 163 21.00 -1.80 -2.08
N LEU A 164 20.23 -1.27 -3.08
CA LEU A 164 19.27 -0.21 -2.83
C LEU A 164 18.02 -0.74 -2.11
N ARG A 165 17.57 -1.96 -2.39
CA ARG A 165 16.51 -2.61 -1.61
C ARG A 165 16.92 -2.76 -0.14
N LYS A 166 18.11 -3.33 0.12
CA LYS A 166 18.67 -3.47 1.49
C LYS A 166 18.85 -2.12 2.18
N ARG A 167 19.28 -1.09 1.45
CA ARG A 167 19.38 0.27 2.00
C ARG A 167 18.00 0.78 2.46
N ALA A 168 16.96 0.61 1.68
CA ALA A 168 15.61 1.05 2.03
C ALA A 168 15.07 0.30 3.26
N THR A 169 15.21 -1.02 3.32
CA THR A 169 14.76 -1.85 4.45
C THR A 169 15.53 -1.55 5.73
N ASN A 170 16.86 -1.40 5.64
CA ASN A 170 17.71 -1.05 6.78
C ASN A 170 17.39 0.36 7.30
N TRP A 171 17.21 1.32 6.42
CA TRP A 171 16.82 2.68 6.81
C TRP A 171 15.47 2.70 7.52
N PHE A 172 14.50 1.94 7.01
CA PHE A 172 13.21 1.79 7.66
C PHE A 172 13.35 1.24 9.08
N ASP A 173 14.07 0.11 9.24
CA ASP A 173 14.20 -0.59 10.50
C ASP A 173 15.01 0.18 11.55
N GLN A 174 16.15 0.75 11.12
CA GLN A 174 17.14 1.34 12.04
C GLN A 174 16.88 2.83 12.29
N THR A 175 16.37 3.56 11.27
CA THR A 175 16.20 5.01 11.38
C THR A 175 14.75 5.39 11.55
N LEU A 176 13.86 4.98 10.63
CA LEU A 176 12.52 5.52 10.57
C LEU A 176 11.65 5.09 11.73
N VAL A 177 11.63 3.79 12.06
CA VAL A 177 10.82 3.26 13.17
C VAL A 177 11.21 3.88 14.52
N SER A 178 12.49 4.25 14.70
CA SER A 178 12.96 4.91 15.92
C SER A 178 12.46 6.36 16.06
N ARG A 179 11.88 6.94 15.00
CA ARG A 179 11.33 8.31 15.01
C ARG A 179 9.91 8.39 15.55
N LEU A 180 9.24 7.28 15.85
CA LEU A 180 7.94 7.33 16.51
C LEU A 180 8.04 7.97 17.90
N ASN A 181 7.34 9.08 18.14
CA ASN A 181 7.25 9.74 19.43
C ASN A 181 6.67 8.82 20.52
N ASN A 182 5.67 8.03 20.13
CA ASN A 182 5.03 7.07 21.04
C ASN A 182 4.83 5.74 20.32
N ARG A 183 5.54 4.69 20.75
CA ARG A 183 5.44 3.35 20.12
C ARG A 183 4.08 2.68 20.32
N LYS A 184 3.32 3.06 21.36
CA LYS A 184 2.00 2.48 21.68
C LYS A 184 0.87 3.15 20.90
N LYS A 185 1.02 4.41 20.48
CA LYS A 185 -0.02 5.18 19.77
C LYS A 185 0.40 5.55 18.35
N GLY A 186 1.69 5.63 18.07
CA GLY A 186 2.22 6.09 16.80
C GLY A 186 1.88 5.15 15.62
N VAL A 187 1.55 5.78 14.52
CA VAL A 187 1.05 5.12 13.30
C VAL A 187 2.13 5.12 12.23
N ILE A 188 2.27 4.00 11.53
CA ILE A 188 3.10 3.90 10.31
C ILE A 188 2.23 3.38 9.16
N VAL A 189 2.20 4.11 8.07
CA VAL A 189 1.52 3.73 6.82
C VAL A 189 2.55 3.62 5.71
N LEU A 190 2.63 2.45 5.10
CA LEU A 190 3.36 2.22 3.85
C LEU A 190 2.36 2.22 2.70
N VAL A 191 2.60 3.02 1.69
CA VAL A 191 1.83 3.01 0.44
C VAL A 191 2.79 2.90 -0.74
N MET A 192 2.63 1.90 -1.58
CA MET A 192 3.48 1.68 -2.76
C MET A 192 2.82 0.72 -3.75
N HIS A 193 3.27 0.74 -4.99
CA HIS A 193 3.10 -0.42 -5.87
C HIS A 193 4.26 -1.40 -5.64
N ARG A 194 4.00 -2.70 -5.84
CA ARG A 194 5.03 -3.72 -5.69
C ARG A 194 6.03 -3.63 -6.85
N LEU A 195 7.28 -3.89 -6.54
CA LEU A 195 8.37 -3.81 -7.52
C LEU A 195 9.25 -5.06 -7.51
N HIS A 196 9.39 -5.70 -6.36
CA HIS A 196 10.24 -6.87 -6.16
C HIS A 196 9.73 -7.69 -4.98
N LEU A 197 10.03 -8.99 -4.92
CA LEU A 197 9.68 -9.85 -3.78
C LEU A 197 10.24 -9.30 -2.47
N GLU A 198 11.49 -8.83 -2.50
CA GLU A 198 12.22 -8.27 -1.37
C GLU A 198 12.11 -6.73 -1.29
N ASP A 199 11.04 -6.13 -1.83
CA ASP A 199 10.78 -4.73 -1.59
C ASP A 199 10.35 -4.48 -0.13
N LEU A 200 10.12 -3.22 0.25
CA LEU A 200 9.80 -2.92 1.64
C LEU A 200 8.52 -3.64 2.11
N THR A 201 7.52 -3.80 1.25
CA THR A 201 6.33 -4.60 1.59
C THR A 201 6.69 -6.05 1.89
N GLY A 202 7.46 -6.72 1.02
CA GLY A 202 7.90 -8.10 1.24
C GLY A 202 8.69 -8.25 2.53
N HIS A 203 9.60 -7.31 2.79
CA HIS A 203 10.38 -7.26 4.03
C HIS A 203 9.51 -7.11 5.29
N LEU A 204 8.49 -6.25 5.27
CA LEU A 204 7.62 -6.04 6.43
C LEU A 204 6.70 -7.23 6.69
N LEU A 205 6.15 -7.84 5.63
CA LEU A 205 5.27 -8.99 5.74
C LEU A 205 6.02 -10.27 6.14
N SER A 206 7.33 -10.36 5.90
CA SER A 206 8.14 -11.49 6.36
C SER A 206 8.39 -11.51 7.88
N LYS A 207 8.03 -10.43 8.60
CA LYS A 207 8.24 -10.29 10.06
C LYS A 207 7.01 -10.78 10.85
N PRO A 208 6.98 -12.01 11.37
CA PRO A 208 5.76 -12.62 11.94
C PRO A 208 5.27 -11.95 13.23
N LYS A 209 6.15 -11.22 13.95
CA LYS A 209 5.82 -10.57 15.22
C LYS A 209 5.14 -9.20 15.09
N VAL A 210 5.12 -8.61 13.88
CA VAL A 210 4.50 -7.31 13.63
C VAL A 210 3.32 -7.49 12.68
N ILE A 211 2.12 -7.30 13.19
CA ILE A 211 0.89 -7.43 12.40
C ILE A 211 0.66 -6.14 11.63
N TRP A 212 0.59 -6.26 10.31
CA TRP A 212 0.25 -5.20 9.38
C TRP A 212 -1.14 -5.43 8.79
N HIS A 213 -1.97 -4.40 8.79
CA HIS A 213 -3.18 -4.39 7.97
C HIS A 213 -2.78 -4.18 6.52
N HIS A 214 -2.75 -5.26 5.76
CA HIS A 214 -2.32 -5.26 4.37
C HIS A 214 -3.52 -5.20 3.43
N ILE A 215 -3.63 -4.12 2.68
CA ILE A 215 -4.61 -3.90 1.60
C ILE A 215 -3.84 -4.01 0.28
N CYS A 216 -4.10 -5.08 -0.44
CA CYS A 216 -3.49 -5.36 -1.74
C CYS A 216 -4.59 -5.37 -2.80
N LEU A 217 -4.56 -4.41 -3.70
CA LEU A 217 -5.57 -4.23 -4.74
C LEU A 217 -4.88 -4.24 -6.12
N PRO A 218 -4.84 -5.39 -6.82
CA PRO A 218 -4.29 -5.48 -8.17
C PRO A 218 -5.18 -4.74 -9.18
N MET A 219 -4.61 -4.39 -10.35
CA MET A 219 -5.38 -3.75 -11.42
C MET A 219 -6.53 -4.62 -11.91
N ILE A 220 -6.28 -5.91 -12.11
CA ILE A 220 -7.28 -6.92 -12.48
C ILE A 220 -7.43 -7.87 -11.31
N SER A 221 -8.64 -8.06 -10.82
CA SER A 221 -8.90 -8.98 -9.71
C SER A 221 -8.69 -10.43 -10.16
N GLU A 222 -7.84 -11.17 -9.45
CA GLU A 222 -7.57 -12.59 -9.72
C GLU A 222 -8.61 -13.51 -9.09
N ASN A 223 -9.37 -13.00 -8.11
CA ASN A 223 -10.39 -13.74 -7.38
C ASN A 223 -11.50 -12.77 -6.93
N LYS A 224 -12.60 -13.31 -6.38
CA LYS A 224 -13.59 -12.47 -5.69
C LYS A 224 -12.94 -11.81 -4.47
N GLU A 225 -12.96 -10.49 -4.43
CA GLU A 225 -12.48 -9.68 -3.33
C GLU A 225 -13.63 -9.04 -2.57
N THR A 226 -13.56 -9.01 -1.25
CA THR A 226 -14.52 -8.30 -0.39
C THR A 226 -13.78 -7.70 0.79
N ILE A 227 -13.91 -6.40 0.98
CA ILE A 227 -13.27 -5.67 2.08
C ILE A 227 -14.35 -5.03 2.95
N TYR A 228 -14.25 -5.27 4.25
CA TYR A 228 -15.19 -4.78 5.25
C TYR A 228 -14.65 -3.54 5.96
N SER A 229 -15.55 -2.69 6.46
CA SER A 229 -15.20 -1.57 7.33
C SER A 229 -14.60 -2.08 8.65
N ILE A 230 -13.62 -1.34 9.16
CA ILE A 230 -13.12 -1.54 10.54
C ILE A 230 -14.05 -0.87 11.54
N LYS A 231 -14.75 0.19 11.14
CA LYS A 231 -15.67 0.93 12.01
C LYS A 231 -16.88 0.07 12.37
N LYS A 232 -17.22 0.04 13.64
CA LYS A 232 -18.48 -0.57 14.09
C LYS A 232 -19.65 0.22 13.50
N PRO A 233 -20.66 -0.43 12.91
CA PRO A 233 -21.86 0.27 12.44
C PRO A 233 -22.57 0.95 13.61
N ALA A 234 -23.02 2.18 13.40
CA ALA A 234 -23.74 2.96 14.39
C ALA A 234 -25.10 2.32 14.79
N HIS A 235 -25.64 1.44 13.92
CA HIS A 235 -26.87 0.67 14.18
C HIS A 235 -26.66 -0.79 13.76
N PRO A 236 -27.26 -1.76 14.49
CA PRO A 236 -27.17 -3.17 14.12
C PRO A 236 -27.90 -3.44 12.79
N VAL A 237 -27.20 -3.96 11.81
CA VAL A 237 -27.73 -4.39 10.50
C VAL A 237 -27.95 -5.90 10.57
N PRO A 238 -28.99 -6.50 9.95
CA PRO A 238 -29.28 -7.94 10.02
C PRO A 238 -28.15 -8.80 9.47
N VAL A 239 -27.86 -9.91 10.16
CA VAL A 239 -26.78 -10.84 9.81
C VAL A 239 -27.14 -11.63 8.55
N ILE A 240 -26.37 -11.49 7.48
CA ILE A 240 -26.36 -12.43 6.35
C ILE A 240 -25.13 -13.31 6.50
N GLN A 241 -25.33 -14.62 6.63
CA GLN A 241 -24.24 -15.61 6.71
C GLN A 241 -23.47 -15.67 5.37
N ILE A 242 -22.17 -15.47 5.44
CA ILE A 242 -21.28 -15.54 4.26
C ILE A 242 -20.34 -16.73 4.45
N THR A 243 -20.42 -17.67 3.53
CA THR A 243 -19.53 -18.84 3.44
C THR A 243 -18.20 -18.42 2.81
N THR A 244 -17.11 -18.57 3.55
CA THR A 244 -15.75 -18.24 3.12
C THR A 244 -15.06 -19.46 2.52
N THR A 245 -14.54 -19.34 1.28
CA THR A 245 -13.53 -20.25 0.72
C THR A 245 -12.14 -19.62 0.91
N ARG A 246 -11.29 -20.33 1.62
CA ARG A 246 -9.90 -19.92 1.95
C ARG A 246 -8.99 -19.98 0.73
N ARG A 247 -8.19 -18.90 0.48
CA ARG A 247 -6.78 -18.98 0.04
C ARG A 247 -6.02 -17.70 0.36
N LEU A 248 -4.82 -17.89 0.87
CA LEU A 248 -3.81 -16.97 1.37
C LEU A 248 -3.53 -15.76 0.46
N CYS A 249 -4.04 -14.61 0.78
CA CYS A 249 -3.51 -13.25 0.59
C CYS A 249 -4.37 -12.17 1.24
N ASN A 250 -5.59 -12.47 1.73
CA ASN A 250 -6.48 -11.49 2.36
C ASN A 250 -7.17 -12.11 3.59
N GLU A 251 -6.40 -12.39 4.64
CA GLU A 251 -7.00 -12.59 5.96
C GLU A 251 -7.38 -11.23 6.53
N SER A 252 -8.61 -10.78 6.25
CA SER A 252 -9.25 -9.73 7.04
C SER A 252 -9.46 -10.28 8.45
N TRP A 253 -8.67 -9.77 9.40
CA TRP A 253 -8.82 -10.09 10.81
C TRP A 253 -10.17 -9.54 11.31
N ILE A 254 -11.14 -10.42 11.54
CA ILE A 254 -12.38 -10.12 12.25
C ILE A 254 -12.20 -10.68 13.66
N PRO A 255 -12.18 -9.84 14.72
CA PRO A 255 -12.15 -10.36 16.07
C PRO A 255 -13.43 -11.18 16.31
N ALA A 256 -13.28 -12.39 16.82
CA ALA A 256 -14.36 -13.35 17.07
C ALA A 256 -15.44 -12.87 18.09
N SER A 257 -15.31 -11.65 18.61
CA SER A 257 -16.22 -11.07 19.61
C SER A 257 -17.22 -10.03 19.06
N CYS A 258 -17.25 -9.76 17.73
CA CYS A 258 -18.15 -8.76 17.16
C CYS A 258 -19.37 -9.39 16.49
N ALA A 259 -20.47 -9.54 17.23
CA ALA A 259 -21.78 -9.93 16.73
C ALA A 259 -22.54 -8.82 15.96
N ALA A 260 -21.84 -7.81 15.42
CA ALA A 260 -22.44 -6.78 14.58
C ALA A 260 -22.12 -7.07 13.10
N PRO A 261 -23.09 -6.94 12.18
CA PRO A 261 -22.87 -7.19 10.77
C PRO A 261 -21.80 -6.24 10.21
N ALA A 262 -20.77 -6.81 9.59
CA ALA A 262 -19.69 -6.06 9.00
C ALA A 262 -20.19 -5.33 7.74
N VAL A 263 -19.95 -4.01 7.64
CA VAL A 263 -20.30 -3.21 6.47
C VAL A 263 -19.31 -3.48 5.34
N ILE A 264 -19.80 -3.96 4.19
CA ILE A 264 -18.98 -4.12 3.00
C ILE A 264 -18.67 -2.74 2.42
N LEU A 265 -17.39 -2.38 2.36
CA LEU A 265 -16.91 -1.14 1.75
C LEU A 265 -16.62 -1.31 0.26
N TYR A 266 -16.14 -2.48 -0.10
CA TYR A 266 -15.63 -2.77 -1.43
C TYR A 266 -15.82 -4.23 -1.77
N SER A 267 -16.28 -4.49 -2.99
CA SER A 267 -16.33 -5.85 -3.53
C SER A 267 -16.12 -5.81 -5.03
N ARG A 268 -15.35 -6.74 -5.56
CA ARG A 268 -15.26 -7.00 -7.00
C ARG A 268 -15.10 -8.49 -7.29
N VAL A 269 -15.53 -8.86 -8.48
CA VAL A 269 -15.44 -10.24 -8.96
C VAL A 269 -14.14 -10.46 -9.74
N GLU A 270 -13.78 -11.73 -9.97
CA GLU A 270 -12.64 -12.09 -10.81
C GLU A 270 -12.70 -11.43 -12.19
N GLY A 271 -11.57 -10.95 -12.68
CA GLY A 271 -11.44 -10.23 -13.95
C GLY A 271 -11.93 -8.78 -13.96
N GLN A 272 -12.48 -8.28 -12.84
CA GLN A 272 -12.92 -6.89 -12.74
C GLN A 272 -11.74 -5.94 -12.52
N LEU A 273 -11.74 -4.82 -13.26
CA LEU A 273 -10.73 -3.78 -13.15
C LEU A 273 -10.91 -2.94 -11.88
N LEU A 274 -9.80 -2.47 -11.31
CA LEU A 274 -9.78 -1.57 -10.15
C LEU A 274 -10.38 -0.19 -10.49
N TYR A 275 -10.04 0.33 -11.67
CA TYR A 275 -10.50 1.63 -12.17
C TYR A 275 -10.87 1.54 -13.67
N PRO A 276 -12.13 1.17 -13.98
CA PRO A 276 -12.56 0.87 -15.35
C PRO A 276 -12.55 2.07 -16.31
N PHE A 277 -12.45 3.31 -15.81
CA PHE A 277 -12.47 4.53 -16.62
C PHE A 277 -11.14 4.84 -17.34
N TYR A 278 -10.06 4.15 -17.03
CA TYR A 278 -8.78 4.28 -17.74
C TYR A 278 -8.64 3.23 -18.85
N GLY A 279 -9.49 3.28 -19.89
CA GLY A 279 -9.33 2.45 -21.09
C GLY A 279 -9.74 0.99 -21.00
N GLY A 280 -10.20 0.50 -19.85
CA GLY A 280 -10.72 -0.86 -19.72
C GLY A 280 -9.67 -1.96 -19.84
N LYS A 281 -10.10 -3.14 -20.34
CA LYS A 281 -9.21 -4.31 -20.52
C LYS A 281 -8.19 -4.10 -21.63
N GLU A 282 -8.53 -3.34 -22.64
CA GLU A 282 -7.63 -3.03 -23.77
C GLU A 282 -6.42 -2.23 -23.30
N GLU A 283 -6.63 -1.23 -22.45
CA GLU A 283 -5.55 -0.46 -21.82
C GLU A 283 -4.65 -1.34 -20.95
N ALA A 284 -5.23 -2.28 -20.20
CA ALA A 284 -4.44 -3.21 -19.39
C ALA A 284 -3.54 -4.11 -20.26
N GLU A 285 -4.03 -4.58 -21.39
CA GLU A 285 -3.23 -5.37 -22.33
C GLU A 285 -2.15 -4.53 -23.05
N MET A 286 -2.44 -3.27 -23.38
CA MET A 286 -1.45 -2.33 -23.92
C MET A 286 -0.33 -2.08 -22.91
N ILE A 287 -0.67 -1.75 -21.66
CA ILE A 287 0.32 -1.55 -20.58
C ILE A 287 1.17 -2.81 -20.39
N LYS A 288 0.56 -3.99 -20.44
CA LYS A 288 1.28 -5.26 -20.33
C LYS A 288 2.22 -5.52 -21.51
N ALA A 289 1.81 -5.15 -22.72
CA ALA A 289 2.65 -5.26 -23.91
C ALA A 289 3.85 -4.29 -23.85
N GLU A 290 3.65 -3.06 -23.38
CA GLU A 290 4.69 -2.03 -23.26
C GLU A 290 5.70 -2.34 -22.14
N LEU A 291 5.23 -2.75 -20.97
CA LEU A 291 6.08 -2.99 -19.79
C LEU A 291 6.69 -4.39 -19.75
N GLY A 292 6.11 -5.33 -20.47
CA GLY A 292 6.40 -6.76 -20.34
C GLY A 292 5.73 -7.40 -19.11
N SER A 293 5.56 -8.72 -19.19
CA SER A 293 4.79 -9.49 -18.19
C SER A 293 5.34 -9.38 -16.76
N TYR A 294 6.67 -9.30 -16.59
CA TYR A 294 7.31 -9.19 -15.28
C TYR A 294 6.97 -7.87 -14.57
N ALA A 295 7.18 -6.75 -15.26
CA ALA A 295 6.91 -5.43 -14.66
C ALA A 295 5.41 -5.22 -14.45
N PHE A 296 4.56 -5.70 -15.36
CA PHE A 296 3.11 -5.68 -15.19
C PHE A 296 2.65 -6.50 -13.98
N ALA A 297 3.14 -7.73 -13.82
CA ALA A 297 2.80 -8.57 -12.66
C ALA A 297 3.18 -7.89 -11.35
N ALA A 298 4.35 -7.26 -11.27
CA ALA A 298 4.78 -6.54 -10.08
C ALA A 298 3.95 -5.27 -9.85
N GLN A 299 4.01 -4.30 -10.78
CA GLN A 299 3.50 -2.95 -10.56
C GLN A 299 1.98 -2.85 -10.63
N TYR A 300 1.35 -3.61 -11.52
CA TYR A 300 -0.09 -3.54 -11.76
C TYR A 300 -0.86 -4.66 -11.07
N GLN A 301 -0.33 -5.88 -11.04
CA GLN A 301 -0.98 -6.99 -10.33
C GLN A 301 -0.52 -7.15 -8.88
N GLN A 302 0.40 -6.31 -8.39
CA GLN A 302 0.95 -6.35 -7.03
C GLN A 302 1.57 -7.71 -6.66
N ASN A 303 1.96 -8.49 -7.68
CA ASN A 303 2.49 -9.84 -7.56
C ASN A 303 3.87 -9.92 -8.22
N PRO A 304 4.95 -9.41 -7.58
CA PRO A 304 6.29 -9.51 -8.11
C PRO A 304 6.72 -10.97 -8.20
N LEU A 305 7.23 -11.36 -9.35
CA LEU A 305 7.74 -12.70 -9.62
C LEU A 305 9.26 -12.76 -9.37
N PRO A 306 9.85 -13.94 -9.09
CA PRO A 306 11.30 -14.09 -9.09
C PRO A 306 11.88 -13.79 -10.48
N LEU A 307 13.03 -13.11 -10.55
CA LEU A 307 13.70 -12.80 -11.81
C LEU A 307 14.05 -14.07 -12.63
N SER A 308 14.25 -15.19 -11.95
CA SER A 308 14.52 -16.51 -12.56
C SER A 308 13.27 -17.20 -13.13
N SER A 309 12.05 -16.73 -12.86
CA SER A 309 10.83 -17.38 -13.33
C SER A 309 10.49 -17.13 -14.82
N GLY A 310 11.33 -16.37 -15.54
CA GLY A 310 11.10 -16.02 -16.94
C GLY A 310 11.53 -17.08 -17.96
N ILE A 311 12.33 -18.08 -17.59
CA ILE A 311 12.88 -19.07 -18.54
C ILE A 311 11.87 -20.17 -18.83
N ILE A 312 11.07 -20.58 -17.83
CA ILE A 312 10.05 -21.62 -18.00
C ILE A 312 8.67 -20.99 -17.79
N LYS A 313 7.87 -20.93 -18.85
CA LYS A 313 6.51 -20.44 -18.76
C LYS A 313 5.59 -21.54 -18.26
N LEU A 314 4.77 -21.25 -17.22
CA LEU A 314 3.80 -22.22 -16.67
C LEU A 314 2.82 -22.75 -17.72
N GLU A 315 2.51 -21.98 -18.75
CA GLU A 315 1.70 -22.38 -19.89
C GLU A 315 2.32 -23.51 -20.73
N TRP A 316 3.64 -23.70 -20.64
CA TRP A 316 4.33 -24.83 -21.29
C TRP A 316 4.18 -26.13 -20.51
N LEU A 317 3.82 -26.06 -19.22
CA LEU A 317 3.66 -27.23 -18.36
C LEU A 317 2.23 -27.73 -18.46
N LYS A 318 2.05 -28.87 -19.11
CA LYS A 318 0.77 -29.57 -19.12
C LYS A 318 0.55 -30.23 -17.75
N ARG A 319 -0.61 -29.99 -17.13
CA ARG A 319 -1.00 -30.63 -15.88
C ARG A 319 -1.82 -31.88 -16.19
N TYR A 320 -1.44 -33.00 -15.60
CA TYR A 320 -2.19 -34.24 -15.69
C TYR A 320 -3.08 -34.40 -14.46
N ARG A 321 -4.31 -34.88 -14.65
CA ARG A 321 -5.20 -35.33 -13.55
C ARG A 321 -4.96 -36.78 -13.19
N ASN A 322 -4.60 -37.60 -14.18
CA ASN A 322 -4.24 -38.99 -13.99
C ASN A 322 -2.81 -39.20 -14.47
N PHE A 323 -2.04 -40.00 -13.73
CA PHE A 323 -0.68 -40.37 -14.10
C PHE A 323 -0.74 -41.28 -15.33
N PRO A 324 0.11 -41.09 -16.36
CA PRO A 324 0.28 -42.08 -17.42
C PRO A 324 0.84 -43.39 -16.82
N ASP A 325 0.35 -44.51 -17.28
CA ASP A 325 0.74 -45.84 -16.75
C ASP A 325 2.07 -46.36 -17.34
N ASP A 326 2.50 -45.84 -18.50
CA ASP A 326 3.72 -46.26 -19.21
C ASP A 326 4.77 -45.19 -19.29
N PHE A 327 5.91 -45.41 -18.63
CA PHE A 327 7.10 -44.55 -18.72
C PHE A 327 8.24 -45.33 -19.38
N SER A 328 8.83 -44.74 -20.44
CA SER A 328 10.01 -45.33 -21.07
C SER A 328 11.30 -44.96 -20.32
N HIS A 329 11.31 -43.85 -19.64
CA HIS A 329 12.47 -43.36 -18.87
C HIS A 329 12.06 -42.38 -17.79
N VAL A 330 12.69 -42.48 -16.61
CA VAL A 330 12.49 -41.56 -15.47
C VAL A 330 13.83 -40.98 -15.06
N THR A 331 13.90 -39.65 -14.99
CA THR A 331 15.10 -38.94 -14.53
C THR A 331 14.76 -38.03 -13.36
N GLN A 332 15.62 -38.04 -12.35
CA GLN A 332 15.54 -37.08 -11.25
C GLN A 332 16.69 -36.08 -11.34
N SER A 333 16.35 -34.80 -11.22
CA SER A 333 17.31 -33.72 -11.09
C SER A 333 17.22 -33.10 -9.70
N TRP A 334 18.35 -32.99 -9.04
CA TRP A 334 18.46 -32.43 -7.71
C TRP A 334 19.26 -31.14 -7.77
N ASP A 335 18.65 -30.05 -7.28
CA ASP A 335 19.34 -28.78 -6.97
C ASP A 335 19.43 -28.67 -5.45
N THR A 336 20.62 -28.87 -4.91
CA THR A 336 20.83 -28.94 -3.46
C THR A 336 21.39 -27.64 -2.93
N ALA A 337 20.83 -27.13 -1.84
CA ALA A 337 21.38 -26.00 -1.12
C ALA A 337 22.77 -26.33 -0.55
N VAL A 338 23.73 -25.43 -0.76
CA VAL A 338 25.11 -25.60 -0.32
C VAL A 338 25.31 -25.27 1.17
N SER A 339 24.32 -24.61 1.80
CA SER A 339 24.38 -24.27 3.23
C SER A 339 23.02 -24.41 3.92
N THR A 340 23.06 -24.68 5.23
CA THR A 340 21.85 -24.80 6.08
C THR A 340 21.43 -23.49 6.74
N SER A 341 21.97 -22.35 6.30
CA SER A 341 21.61 -21.04 6.86
C SER A 341 20.19 -20.62 6.43
N ASN A 342 19.50 -19.84 7.25
CA ASN A 342 18.18 -19.27 6.92
C ASN A 342 18.16 -18.38 5.66
N ALA A 343 19.32 -18.11 5.06
CA ALA A 343 19.50 -17.36 3.82
C ALA A 343 19.82 -18.26 2.61
N SER A 344 19.90 -19.57 2.79
CA SER A 344 20.18 -20.51 1.70
C SER A 344 18.91 -20.85 0.90
N ASN A 345 19.10 -21.11 -0.40
CA ASN A 345 18.04 -21.58 -1.27
C ASN A 345 17.52 -22.96 -0.82
N PHE A 346 16.28 -23.27 -1.15
CA PHE A 346 15.72 -24.61 -0.89
C PHE A 346 16.43 -25.68 -1.74
N SER A 347 16.59 -26.87 -1.17
CA SER A 347 16.92 -28.04 -1.98
C SER A 347 15.65 -28.49 -2.73
N VAL A 348 15.76 -28.62 -4.02
CA VAL A 348 14.63 -28.97 -4.90
C VAL A 348 14.96 -30.23 -5.67
N CYS A 349 14.01 -31.17 -5.70
CA CYS A 349 14.06 -32.34 -6.57
C CYS A 349 12.94 -32.25 -7.61
N THR A 350 13.29 -32.38 -8.87
CA THR A 350 12.31 -32.54 -9.96
C THR A 350 12.45 -33.92 -10.58
N THR A 351 11.31 -34.61 -10.74
CA THR A 351 11.24 -35.93 -11.39
C THR A 351 10.60 -35.78 -12.77
N TRP A 352 11.28 -36.24 -13.78
CA TRP A 352 10.85 -36.18 -15.18
C TRP A 352 10.64 -37.57 -15.72
N ALA A 353 9.54 -37.81 -16.40
CA ALA A 353 9.26 -39.06 -17.05
C ALA A 353 8.98 -38.87 -18.53
N LYS A 354 9.59 -39.68 -19.37
CA LYS A 354 9.27 -39.72 -20.79
C LYS A 354 8.16 -40.73 -21.03
N VAL A 355 7.07 -40.27 -21.62
CA VAL A 355 5.91 -41.09 -22.00
C VAL A 355 6.02 -41.38 -23.48
N GLY A 356 6.03 -42.65 -23.88
CA GLY A 356 5.97 -43.17 -25.24
C GLY A 356 7.21 -42.95 -26.07
#